data_bcc02daf585445e654a67ccbaa47726a
#
_entry.id   bcc02daf585445e654a67ccbaa47726a
#
_cell.length_a   1.000
_cell.length_b   1.000
_cell.length_c   1.000
_cell.angle_alpha   90.00
_cell.angle_beta   90.00
_cell.angle_gamma   90.00
#
_symmetry.space_group_name_H-M   'P 1'
#
loop_
_entity.id
_entity.type
_entity.pdbx_description
1 polymer ?
#
loop_
_entity_poly.entity_id
_entity_poly.type
_entity_poly.pdbx_seq_one_letter_code
_entity_poly.pdbx_strand_id
1 'polypeptide(L)'
;MSVAGSNPTVAARLRILHVVPTYYPAVRYGGPIRSVHGLASALARRGHDVHVYTTNMDGETDMDVALDRPVELDGVHVRYFSVPRLRRLCWSPGLEQELRRTVSSFDIVHLHSVFLLPTRAAARAAAGAGVPYVLAPRGMLVRDMIRRRNRWIKTLWIALVEQMTVAHAAGLHATAELEAQELRALFGAVLPEVMHVPNGVEWPAEHLPLDATPFAALPRPYALFLSRISWKKGLDRLLRAWRDVPDLPLVIAGNDDENYLPTLEALARSLGVAHRVRFVGAVSDAHKWALYESAELFVLPSYSENFGNVVAEAMAMACPVIVSPEVGIASLVQQEAAGIVTDCEPESLVGAIHRLRSDPAARLELGRRGRQAVRRRLSWDGIAAQMEEGYRRLLARRVFTEAVA
;
A
#
# COMPACT_ATOMS: atom_id res chain seq x y z
N MET A 1 29.93 20.26 41.31
CA MET A 1 29.03 20.77 40.27
C MET A 1 28.44 19.57 39.55
N SER A 2 27.20 19.22 39.92
CA SER A 2 26.48 18.05 39.38
C SER A 2 25.84 18.46 38.04
N VAL A 3 26.25 17.79 36.97
CA VAL A 3 25.61 17.95 35.67
C VAL A 3 24.27 17.17 35.73
N ALA A 4 23.18 17.92 35.83
CA ALA A 4 21.84 17.36 35.72
C ALA A 4 21.69 16.77 34.31
N GLY A 5 21.61 15.44 34.22
CA GLY A 5 21.24 14.73 33.00
C GLY A 5 19.82 15.15 32.58
N SER A 6 19.72 15.79 31.43
CA SER A 6 18.44 16.06 30.81
C SER A 6 17.77 14.71 30.46
N ASN A 7 16.74 14.36 31.24
CA ASN A 7 15.82 13.29 30.86
C ASN A 7 15.31 13.57 29.43
N PRO A 8 15.32 12.60 28.50
CA PRO A 8 14.68 12.77 27.21
C PRO A 8 13.20 13.04 27.49
N THR A 9 12.73 14.23 27.14
CA THR A 9 11.32 14.60 27.17
C THR A 9 10.54 13.51 26.44
N VAL A 10 9.77 12.70 27.17
CA VAL A 10 8.83 11.75 26.58
C VAL A 10 7.92 12.56 25.67
N ALA A 11 8.05 12.36 24.36
CA ALA A 11 7.29 13.10 23.37
C ALA A 11 5.79 12.91 23.66
N ALA A 12 5.04 14.02 23.79
CA ALA A 12 3.64 14.00 24.19
C ALA A 12 2.81 12.99 23.35
N ARG A 13 2.01 12.19 24.03
CA ARG A 13 1.07 11.24 23.42
C ARG A 13 0.10 12.00 22.52
N LEU A 14 -0.06 11.59 21.27
CA LEU A 14 -1.04 12.12 20.34
C LEU A 14 -2.29 11.23 20.33
N ARG A 15 -3.44 11.86 20.14
CA ARG A 15 -4.69 11.19 19.84
C ARG A 15 -4.97 11.30 18.34
N ILE A 16 -4.84 10.18 17.63
CA ILE A 16 -4.81 10.12 16.17
C ILE A 16 -6.05 9.40 15.66
N LEU A 17 -6.77 10.02 14.71
CA LEU A 17 -7.88 9.38 14.02
C LEU A 17 -7.49 9.03 12.58
N HIS A 18 -7.50 7.77 12.23
CA HIS A 18 -7.48 7.32 10.84
C HIS A 18 -8.91 7.15 10.33
N VAL A 19 -9.21 7.69 9.15
CA VAL A 19 -10.48 7.43 8.46
C VAL A 19 -10.18 6.71 7.17
N VAL A 20 -10.69 5.49 7.05
CA VAL A 20 -10.44 4.60 5.93
C VAL A 20 -11.76 3.96 5.48
N PRO A 21 -12.03 3.83 4.16
CA PRO A 21 -13.32 3.32 3.69
C PRO A 21 -13.55 1.86 4.05
N THR A 22 -12.50 1.04 4.09
CA THR A 22 -12.57 -0.39 4.43
C THR A 22 -11.34 -0.78 5.25
N TYR A 23 -11.53 -1.62 6.26
CA TYR A 23 -10.48 -2.03 7.20
C TYR A 23 -10.62 -3.52 7.57
N TYR A 24 -9.68 -4.07 8.36
CA TYR A 24 -9.82 -5.44 8.86
C TYR A 24 -11.18 -5.67 9.53
N PRO A 25 -11.75 -6.88 9.44
CA PRO A 25 -11.22 -8.10 8.86
C PRO A 25 -11.40 -8.23 7.33
N ALA A 26 -11.88 -7.20 6.62
CA ALA A 26 -11.92 -7.24 5.16
C ALA A 26 -10.53 -7.46 4.58
N VAL A 27 -10.41 -8.40 3.65
CA VAL A 27 -9.12 -8.75 3.02
C VAL A 27 -9.13 -8.55 1.51
N ARG A 28 -10.32 -8.38 0.92
CA ARG A 28 -10.49 -8.29 -0.54
C ARG A 28 -9.67 -7.17 -1.18
N TYR A 29 -9.58 -6.01 -0.54
CA TYR A 29 -8.86 -4.86 -1.09
C TYR A 29 -7.34 -4.89 -0.83
N GLY A 30 -6.84 -5.89 -0.12
CA GLY A 30 -5.41 -6.24 -0.01
C GLY A 30 -4.51 -5.15 0.61
N GLY A 31 -3.52 -4.70 -0.15
CA GLY A 31 -2.41 -3.86 0.31
C GLY A 31 -2.77 -2.60 1.11
N PRO A 32 -3.76 -1.77 0.72
CA PRO A 32 -4.13 -0.58 1.47
C PRO A 32 -4.59 -0.85 2.91
N ILE A 33 -5.40 -1.91 3.12
CA ILE A 33 -5.89 -2.28 4.46
C ILE A 33 -4.71 -2.63 5.36
N ARG A 34 -3.82 -3.51 4.88
CA ARG A 34 -2.63 -3.93 5.62
C ARG A 34 -1.70 -2.76 5.95
N SER A 35 -1.48 -1.87 4.98
CA SER A 35 -0.58 -0.74 5.20
C SER A 35 -1.14 0.30 6.17
N VAL A 36 -2.46 0.52 6.19
CA VAL A 36 -3.08 1.42 7.18
C VAL A 36 -3.05 0.77 8.56
N HIS A 37 -3.37 -0.52 8.66
CA HIS A 37 -3.33 -1.24 9.94
C HIS A 37 -1.92 -1.31 10.51
N GLY A 38 -0.91 -1.67 9.70
CA GLY A 38 0.48 -1.71 10.13
C GLY A 38 0.98 -0.37 10.66
N LEU A 39 0.64 0.75 9.99
CA LEU A 39 0.96 2.08 10.48
C LEU A 39 0.23 2.41 11.78
N ALA A 40 -1.08 2.16 11.85
CA ALA A 40 -1.90 2.45 13.03
C ALA A 40 -1.43 1.67 14.26
N SER A 41 -1.19 0.36 14.09
CA SER A 41 -0.67 -0.51 15.17
C SER A 41 0.73 -0.11 15.62
N ALA A 42 1.60 0.29 14.68
CA ALA A 42 2.95 0.75 15.02
C ALA A 42 2.91 2.08 15.79
N LEU A 43 2.02 3.01 15.44
CA LEU A 43 1.81 4.24 16.19
C LEU A 43 1.24 3.95 17.60
N ALA A 44 0.32 2.98 17.73
CA ALA A 44 -0.20 2.54 19.02
C ALA A 44 0.91 1.94 19.91
N ARG A 45 1.78 1.07 19.36
CA ARG A 45 2.96 0.54 20.08
C ARG A 45 3.92 1.64 20.53
N ARG A 46 3.99 2.77 19.85
CA ARG A 46 4.76 3.96 20.24
C ARG A 46 4.09 4.80 21.33
N GLY A 47 2.92 4.37 21.83
CA GLY A 47 2.20 4.97 22.96
C GLY A 47 1.16 6.02 22.56
N HIS A 48 0.86 6.18 21.26
CA HIS A 48 -0.24 7.06 20.83
C HIS A 48 -1.61 6.44 21.07
N ASP A 49 -2.66 7.28 21.21
CA ASP A 49 -4.06 6.87 21.25
C ASP A 49 -4.61 6.85 19.83
N VAL A 50 -4.64 5.67 19.23
CA VAL A 50 -4.94 5.50 17.79
C VAL A 50 -6.34 4.95 17.59
N HIS A 51 -7.14 5.68 16.83
CA HIS A 51 -8.50 5.32 16.46
C HIS A 51 -8.62 5.14 14.94
N VAL A 52 -9.47 4.20 14.53
CA VAL A 52 -9.84 3.99 13.12
C VAL A 52 -11.35 4.06 12.99
N TYR A 53 -11.85 4.95 12.15
CA TYR A 53 -13.24 4.97 11.73
C TYR A 53 -13.34 4.42 10.30
N THR A 54 -14.18 3.39 10.14
CA THR A 54 -14.28 2.65 8.88
C THR A 54 -15.71 2.16 8.64
N THR A 55 -15.99 1.67 7.44
CA THR A 55 -17.27 1.01 7.15
C THR A 55 -17.17 -0.50 7.36
N ASN A 56 -18.33 -1.17 7.48
CA ASN A 56 -18.39 -2.62 7.55
C ASN A 56 -18.41 -3.33 6.17
N MET A 57 -18.00 -2.63 5.11
CA MET A 57 -18.03 -3.20 3.75
C MET A 57 -16.83 -4.13 3.47
N ASP A 58 -17.11 -5.27 2.83
CA ASP A 58 -16.15 -6.10 2.12
C ASP A 58 -16.66 -6.43 0.71
N GLY A 59 -16.45 -5.52 -0.23
CA GLY A 59 -16.97 -5.59 -1.59
C GLY A 59 -18.50 -5.46 -1.64
N GLU A 60 -19.16 -6.48 -2.17
CA GLU A 60 -20.62 -6.54 -2.28
C GLU A 60 -21.30 -6.96 -0.96
N THR A 61 -20.54 -7.51 -0.02
CA THR A 61 -21.04 -8.02 1.27
C THR A 61 -20.70 -7.09 2.42
N ASP A 62 -21.33 -7.28 3.55
CA ASP A 62 -20.99 -6.64 4.83
C ASP A 62 -20.23 -7.63 5.69
N MET A 63 -19.25 -7.10 6.43
CA MET A 63 -18.52 -7.85 7.46
C MET A 63 -19.42 -8.08 8.69
N ASP A 64 -19.29 -9.23 9.32
CA ASP A 64 -19.87 -9.51 10.64
C ASP A 64 -18.98 -8.90 11.72
N VAL A 65 -19.23 -7.64 12.05
CA VAL A 65 -18.47 -6.85 13.03
C VAL A 65 -19.41 -6.03 13.91
N ALA A 66 -18.97 -5.73 15.13
CA ALA A 66 -19.74 -4.89 16.05
C ALA A 66 -19.85 -3.45 15.52
N LEU A 67 -21.09 -2.93 15.38
CA LEU A 67 -21.37 -1.58 14.89
C LEU A 67 -21.67 -0.59 16.02
N ASP A 68 -21.99 -1.08 17.21
CA ASP A 68 -22.45 -0.31 18.38
C ASP A 68 -21.32 0.15 19.30
N ARG A 69 -20.15 -0.48 19.21
CA ARG A 69 -19.01 -0.26 20.09
C ARG A 69 -17.67 -0.33 19.34
N PRO A 70 -16.61 0.33 19.88
CA PRO A 70 -15.26 0.12 19.38
C PRO A 70 -14.79 -1.32 19.60
N VAL A 71 -13.99 -1.82 18.67
CA VAL A 71 -13.28 -3.09 18.76
C VAL A 71 -11.78 -2.78 18.81
N GLU A 72 -11.05 -3.41 19.72
CA GLU A 72 -9.60 -3.28 19.76
C GLU A 72 -8.92 -4.29 18.85
N LEU A 73 -8.06 -3.81 17.95
CA LEU A 73 -7.21 -4.63 17.09
C LEU A 73 -5.77 -4.14 17.20
N ASP A 74 -4.89 -4.95 17.77
CA ASP A 74 -3.45 -4.66 17.93
C ASP A 74 -3.15 -3.28 18.54
N GLY A 75 -3.91 -2.91 19.61
CA GLY A 75 -3.78 -1.64 20.30
C GLY A 75 -4.47 -0.47 19.61
N VAL A 76 -5.24 -0.71 18.55
CA VAL A 76 -5.99 0.30 17.78
C VAL A 76 -7.48 0.20 18.08
N HIS A 77 -8.12 1.32 18.39
CA HIS A 77 -9.56 1.40 18.64
C HIS A 77 -10.34 1.56 17.33
N VAL A 78 -10.89 0.48 16.80
CA VAL A 78 -11.59 0.45 15.51
C VAL A 78 -13.09 0.60 15.71
N ARG A 79 -13.72 1.51 14.98
CA ARG A 79 -15.17 1.69 14.98
C ARG A 79 -15.73 1.51 13.58
N TYR A 80 -16.68 0.57 13.45
CA TYR A 80 -17.32 0.22 12.18
C TYR A 80 -18.66 0.92 12.05
N PHE A 81 -19.01 1.27 10.81
CA PHE A 81 -20.26 1.95 10.48
C PHE A 81 -20.92 1.29 9.27
N SER A 82 -22.23 1.13 9.31
CA SER A 82 -22.99 0.56 8.21
C SER A 82 -23.04 1.48 6.99
N VAL A 83 -23.19 0.87 5.81
CA VAL A 83 -23.35 1.55 4.52
C VAL A 83 -24.71 1.20 3.94
N PRO A 84 -25.78 1.93 4.27
CA PRO A 84 -27.14 1.58 3.87
C PRO A 84 -27.42 1.81 2.38
N ARG A 85 -26.72 2.76 1.75
CA ARG A 85 -26.91 3.16 0.34
C ARG A 85 -25.59 3.64 -0.28
N LEU A 86 -25.56 3.79 -1.61
CA LEU A 86 -24.39 4.30 -2.34
C LEU A 86 -23.09 3.56 -2.01
N ARG A 87 -23.14 2.22 -1.96
CA ARG A 87 -21.99 1.36 -1.59
C ARG A 87 -20.70 1.73 -2.33
N ARG A 88 -20.79 2.05 -3.63
CA ARG A 88 -19.61 2.45 -4.42
C ARG A 88 -18.93 3.72 -3.91
N LEU A 89 -19.63 4.57 -3.16
CA LEU A 89 -19.10 5.78 -2.53
C LEU A 89 -18.91 5.62 -1.02
N CYS A 90 -19.18 4.44 -0.46
CA CYS A 90 -19.08 4.11 0.95
C CYS A 90 -19.88 5.09 1.85
N TRP A 91 -21.09 5.50 1.45
CA TRP A 91 -21.89 6.47 2.20
C TRP A 91 -22.37 5.91 3.53
N SER A 92 -21.96 6.53 4.62
CA SER A 92 -22.31 6.11 5.98
C SER A 92 -22.72 7.31 6.84
N PRO A 93 -24.05 7.52 7.00
CA PRO A 93 -24.56 8.60 7.86
C PRO A 93 -24.12 8.48 9.32
N GLY A 94 -23.99 7.25 9.85
CA GLY A 94 -23.49 6.99 11.19
C GLY A 94 -22.05 7.46 11.39
N LEU A 95 -21.18 7.20 10.40
CA LEU A 95 -19.81 7.68 10.41
C LEU A 95 -19.75 9.21 10.38
N GLU A 96 -20.57 9.85 9.54
CA GLU A 96 -20.62 11.32 9.48
C GLU A 96 -21.10 11.94 10.80
N GLN A 97 -22.09 11.34 11.44
CA GLN A 97 -22.60 11.78 12.74
C GLN A 97 -21.54 11.64 13.82
N GLU A 98 -20.86 10.50 13.87
CA GLU A 98 -19.79 10.24 14.84
C GLU A 98 -18.61 11.20 14.64
N LEU A 99 -18.20 11.47 13.42
CA LEU A 99 -17.16 12.46 13.12
C LEU A 99 -17.52 13.83 13.67
N ARG A 100 -18.75 14.33 13.42
CA ARG A 100 -19.20 15.62 13.96
C ARG A 100 -19.16 15.68 15.49
N ARG A 101 -19.40 14.56 16.16
CA ARG A 101 -19.45 14.46 17.63
C ARG A 101 -18.06 14.39 18.26
N THR A 102 -17.09 13.75 17.60
CA THR A 102 -15.84 13.34 18.23
C THR A 102 -14.57 13.91 17.62
N VAL A 103 -14.62 14.46 16.40
CA VAL A 103 -13.40 14.88 15.68
C VAL A 103 -12.58 15.90 16.47
N SER A 104 -13.22 16.82 17.20
CA SER A 104 -12.55 17.84 18.02
C SER A 104 -11.74 17.28 19.20
N SER A 105 -11.90 16.01 19.53
CA SER A 105 -11.13 15.34 20.59
C SER A 105 -9.82 14.73 20.09
N PHE A 106 -9.54 14.79 18.79
CA PHE A 106 -8.30 14.30 18.19
C PHE A 106 -7.32 15.44 17.91
N ASP A 107 -6.03 15.15 18.05
CA ASP A 107 -4.96 16.11 17.73
C ASP A 107 -4.77 16.21 16.21
N ILE A 108 -4.93 15.09 15.51
CA ILE A 108 -4.75 15.00 14.05
C ILE A 108 -5.64 13.92 13.44
N VAL A 109 -6.11 14.16 12.22
CA VAL A 109 -6.88 13.19 11.43
C VAL A 109 -6.08 12.77 10.21
N HIS A 110 -5.98 11.46 9.95
CA HIS A 110 -5.33 10.91 8.76
C HIS A 110 -6.36 10.23 7.86
N LEU A 111 -6.58 10.83 6.72
CA LEU A 111 -7.57 10.39 5.73
C LEU A 111 -6.92 9.49 4.69
N HIS A 112 -7.56 8.37 4.38
CA HIS A 112 -7.07 7.41 3.39
C HIS A 112 -8.05 7.28 2.24
N SER A 113 -7.51 7.26 1.01
CA SER A 113 -8.24 7.24 -0.25
C SER A 113 -8.93 8.58 -0.60
N VAL A 114 -9.32 8.73 -1.84
CA VAL A 114 -10.08 9.85 -2.39
C VAL A 114 -11.28 9.33 -3.18
N PHE A 115 -12.13 10.20 -3.71
CA PHE A 115 -13.36 9.86 -4.43
C PHE A 115 -14.43 9.13 -3.59
N LEU A 116 -14.32 9.16 -2.26
CA LEU A 116 -15.20 8.45 -1.35
C LEU A 116 -15.80 9.40 -0.31
N LEU A 117 -17.03 9.14 0.09
CA LEU A 117 -17.76 10.01 1.00
C LEU A 117 -17.20 10.03 2.44
N PRO A 118 -16.70 8.93 3.03
CA PRO A 118 -16.05 8.97 4.34
C PRO A 118 -14.89 9.97 4.41
N THR A 119 -14.00 9.98 3.41
CA THR A 119 -12.86 10.91 3.34
C THR A 119 -13.34 12.36 3.28
N ARG A 120 -14.31 12.65 2.40
CA ARG A 120 -14.89 13.99 2.30
C ARG A 120 -15.58 14.43 3.59
N ALA A 121 -16.34 13.56 4.22
CA ALA A 121 -17.05 13.85 5.46
C ALA A 121 -16.05 14.16 6.59
N ALA A 122 -14.99 13.37 6.70
CA ALA A 122 -13.97 13.55 7.71
C ALA A 122 -13.13 14.83 7.47
N ALA A 123 -12.77 15.15 6.22
CA ALA A 123 -12.10 16.39 5.88
C ALA A 123 -12.94 17.63 6.29
N ARG A 124 -14.24 17.60 5.99
CA ARG A 124 -15.16 18.70 6.36
C ARG A 124 -15.35 18.82 7.87
N ALA A 125 -15.49 17.67 8.57
CA ALA A 125 -15.64 17.67 10.01
C ALA A 125 -14.37 18.18 10.71
N ALA A 126 -13.20 17.75 10.26
CA ALA A 126 -11.91 18.19 10.78
C ALA A 126 -11.69 19.67 10.54
N ALA A 127 -11.90 20.16 9.31
CA ALA A 127 -11.78 21.59 8.97
C ALA A 127 -12.76 22.46 9.79
N GLY A 128 -14.02 22.02 9.92
CA GLY A 128 -15.05 22.73 10.71
C GLY A 128 -14.76 22.77 12.21
N ALA A 129 -14.09 21.77 12.76
CA ALA A 129 -13.65 21.70 14.15
C ALA A 129 -12.26 22.32 14.38
N GLY A 130 -11.63 22.79 13.31
CA GLY A 130 -10.28 23.30 13.38
C GLY A 130 -9.23 22.23 13.70
N VAL A 131 -9.43 20.96 13.43
CA VAL A 131 -8.46 19.87 13.61
C VAL A 131 -7.66 19.68 12.32
N PRO A 132 -6.32 19.68 12.36
CA PRO A 132 -5.52 19.46 11.18
C PRO A 132 -5.70 18.03 10.65
N TYR A 133 -5.69 17.89 9.32
CA TYR A 133 -5.73 16.56 8.73
C TYR A 133 -4.68 16.35 7.64
N VAL A 134 -4.25 15.13 7.51
CA VAL A 134 -3.36 14.61 6.48
C VAL A 134 -4.19 13.78 5.50
N LEU A 135 -3.97 13.93 4.21
CA LEU A 135 -4.63 13.14 3.17
C LEU A 135 -3.63 12.22 2.48
N ALA A 136 -3.90 10.91 2.49
CA ALA A 136 -3.17 9.88 1.76
C ALA A 136 -4.02 9.35 0.59
N PRO A 137 -3.78 9.75 -0.66
CA PRO A 137 -4.59 9.35 -1.81
C PRO A 137 -4.46 7.87 -2.18
N ARG A 138 -3.37 7.22 -1.77
CA ARG A 138 -3.11 5.78 -1.99
C ARG A 138 -3.17 5.37 -3.48
N GLY A 139 -2.54 6.18 -4.36
CA GLY A 139 -2.45 5.93 -5.79
C GLY A 139 -3.75 6.16 -6.59
N MET A 140 -4.77 6.74 -5.98
CA MET A 140 -6.04 7.00 -6.68
C MET A 140 -6.02 8.27 -7.54
N LEU A 141 -5.01 9.14 -7.37
CA LEU A 141 -4.83 10.41 -8.10
C LEU A 141 -3.76 10.33 -9.20
N VAL A 142 -3.44 9.13 -9.68
CA VAL A 142 -2.54 8.93 -10.82
C VAL A 142 -3.25 9.34 -12.11
N ARG A 143 -2.60 10.20 -12.93
CA ARG A 143 -3.18 10.78 -14.16
C ARG A 143 -3.74 9.74 -15.13
N ASP A 144 -3.02 8.66 -15.37
CA ASP A 144 -3.46 7.61 -16.28
C ASP A 144 -4.70 6.89 -15.80
N MET A 145 -4.86 6.76 -14.47
CA MET A 145 -6.03 6.17 -13.84
C MET A 145 -7.27 7.07 -13.94
N ILE A 146 -7.06 8.39 -13.92
CA ILE A 146 -8.14 9.37 -14.10
C ILE A 146 -8.64 9.32 -15.55
N ARG A 147 -7.73 9.19 -16.52
CA ARG A 147 -8.05 9.26 -17.96
C ARG A 147 -8.78 8.03 -18.52
N ARG A 148 -8.59 6.83 -17.95
CA ARG A 148 -9.05 5.57 -18.55
C ARG A 148 -10.54 5.24 -18.37
N ARG A 149 -11.18 5.65 -17.26
CA ARG A 149 -12.60 5.31 -16.99
C ARG A 149 -13.31 6.48 -16.31
N ASN A 150 -14.48 6.88 -16.86
CA ASN A 150 -15.30 7.98 -16.32
C ASN A 150 -14.51 9.31 -16.16
N ARG A 151 -13.66 9.64 -17.14
CA ARG A 151 -12.75 10.80 -17.12
C ARG A 151 -13.49 12.10 -16.71
N TRP A 152 -14.62 12.40 -17.33
CA TRP A 152 -15.37 13.62 -17.06
C TRP A 152 -15.88 13.70 -15.63
N ILE A 153 -16.42 12.59 -15.09
CA ILE A 153 -16.92 12.54 -13.72
C ILE A 153 -15.78 12.73 -12.74
N LYS A 154 -14.66 12.03 -12.94
CA LYS A 154 -13.48 12.16 -12.07
C LYS A 154 -12.86 13.55 -12.13
N THR A 155 -12.72 14.13 -13.32
CA THR A 155 -12.18 15.50 -13.48
C THR A 155 -13.07 16.52 -12.78
N LEU A 156 -14.39 16.42 -12.96
CA LEU A 156 -15.35 17.28 -12.27
C LEU A 156 -15.30 17.10 -10.75
N TRP A 157 -15.23 15.87 -10.29
CA TRP A 157 -15.10 15.56 -8.86
C TRP A 157 -13.81 16.12 -8.28
N ILE A 158 -12.67 15.97 -8.98
CA ILE A 158 -11.39 16.53 -8.55
C ILE A 158 -11.52 18.06 -8.43
N ALA A 159 -12.06 18.73 -9.43
CA ALA A 159 -12.20 20.19 -9.44
C ALA A 159 -13.14 20.71 -8.34
N LEU A 160 -14.24 20.00 -8.04
CA LEU A 160 -15.27 20.47 -7.10
C LEU A 160 -15.09 19.96 -5.68
N VAL A 161 -14.42 18.82 -5.49
CA VAL A 161 -14.33 18.15 -4.19
C VAL A 161 -12.89 17.97 -3.75
N GLU A 162 -12.07 17.28 -4.54
CA GLU A 162 -10.73 16.90 -4.09
C GLU A 162 -9.78 18.11 -4.02
N GLN A 163 -9.93 19.08 -4.93
CA GLN A 163 -9.12 20.31 -4.88
C GLN A 163 -9.33 21.05 -3.56
N MET A 164 -10.56 21.13 -3.07
CA MET A 164 -10.86 21.74 -1.77
C MET A 164 -10.33 20.87 -0.61
N THR A 165 -10.49 19.54 -0.70
CA THR A 165 -9.98 18.60 0.29
C THR A 165 -8.45 18.69 0.39
N VAL A 166 -7.75 18.80 -0.73
CA VAL A 166 -6.30 18.97 -0.78
C VAL A 166 -5.86 20.34 -0.25
N ALA A 167 -6.51 21.41 -0.69
CA ALA A 167 -6.12 22.79 -0.32
C ALA A 167 -6.26 23.07 1.20
N HIS A 168 -7.20 22.42 1.88
CA HIS A 168 -7.39 22.56 3.33
C HIS A 168 -6.65 21.51 4.16
N ALA A 169 -5.97 20.57 3.53
CA ALA A 169 -5.15 19.60 4.26
C ALA A 169 -3.93 20.27 4.89
N ALA A 170 -3.59 19.91 6.11
CA ALA A 170 -2.33 20.33 6.73
C ALA A 170 -1.11 19.76 6.00
N GLY A 171 -1.27 18.57 5.41
CA GLY A 171 -0.27 17.91 4.59
C GLY A 171 -0.84 16.75 3.80
N LEU A 172 -0.08 16.26 2.81
CA LEU A 172 -0.38 15.03 2.07
C LEU A 172 0.61 13.95 2.45
N HIS A 173 0.15 12.70 2.46
CA HIS A 173 1.02 11.54 2.65
C HIS A 173 1.14 10.78 1.34
N ALA A 174 2.31 10.80 0.73
CA ALA A 174 2.68 9.96 -0.41
C ALA A 174 3.54 8.79 0.06
N THR A 175 3.24 7.58 -0.44
CA THR A 175 3.98 6.37 -0.08
C THR A 175 5.19 6.12 -0.97
N ALA A 176 5.27 6.81 -2.09
CA ALA A 176 6.37 6.74 -3.04
C ALA A 176 6.66 8.11 -3.64
N GLU A 177 7.89 8.33 -4.09
CA GLU A 177 8.27 9.58 -4.76
C GLU A 177 7.47 9.79 -6.06
N LEU A 178 7.17 8.71 -6.78
CA LEU A 178 6.32 8.76 -7.98
C LEU A 178 4.92 9.34 -7.65
N GLU A 179 4.30 8.90 -6.54
CA GLU A 179 3.02 9.45 -6.08
C GLU A 179 3.15 10.93 -5.71
N ALA A 180 4.24 11.32 -5.05
CA ALA A 180 4.49 12.72 -4.69
C ALA A 180 4.65 13.61 -5.94
N GLN A 181 5.33 13.12 -6.97
CA GLN A 181 5.46 13.82 -8.26
C GLN A 181 4.12 13.99 -8.98
N GLU A 182 3.29 12.94 -9.00
CA GLU A 182 1.94 13.00 -9.57
C GLU A 182 1.06 14.03 -8.85
N LEU A 183 1.13 14.09 -7.51
CA LEU A 183 0.41 15.08 -6.71
C LEU A 183 0.86 16.50 -7.02
N ARG A 184 2.18 16.76 -7.09
CA ARG A 184 2.73 18.07 -7.48
C ARG A 184 2.27 18.48 -8.88
N ALA A 185 2.25 17.54 -9.80
CA ALA A 185 1.84 17.79 -11.19
C ALA A 185 0.31 18.00 -11.35
N LEU A 186 -0.51 17.48 -10.41
CA LEU A 186 -1.97 17.58 -10.48
C LEU A 186 -2.50 18.85 -9.79
N PHE A 187 -1.94 19.21 -8.63
CA PHE A 187 -2.47 20.28 -7.77
C PHE A 187 -1.62 21.55 -7.77
N GLY A 188 -0.37 21.50 -8.21
CA GLY A 188 0.48 22.70 -8.40
C GLY A 188 0.52 23.62 -7.17
N ALA A 189 0.08 24.86 -7.34
CA ALA A 189 0.20 25.92 -6.32
C ALA A 189 -0.70 25.72 -5.08
N VAL A 190 -1.75 24.88 -5.17
CA VAL A 190 -2.63 24.60 -4.02
C VAL A 190 -2.17 23.41 -3.19
N LEU A 191 -1.04 22.81 -3.54
CA LEU A 191 -0.51 21.63 -2.88
C LEU A 191 0.11 22.02 -1.52
N PRO A 192 -0.36 21.43 -0.40
CA PRO A 192 0.30 21.56 0.89
C PRO A 192 1.60 20.74 0.93
N GLU A 193 2.28 20.72 2.09
CA GLU A 193 3.45 19.88 2.29
C GLU A 193 3.16 18.41 1.94
N VAL A 194 4.00 17.80 1.13
CA VAL A 194 3.93 16.36 0.82
C VAL A 194 4.95 15.62 1.69
N MET A 195 4.46 14.85 2.63
CA MET A 195 5.27 13.92 3.43
C MET A 195 5.47 12.64 2.62
N HIS A 196 6.71 12.33 2.28
CA HIS A 196 7.07 11.07 1.65
C HIS A 196 7.42 10.06 2.75
N VAL A 197 6.46 9.20 3.11
CA VAL A 197 6.63 8.14 4.10
C VAL A 197 6.18 6.82 3.48
N PRO A 198 7.09 5.88 3.21
CA PRO A 198 6.75 4.62 2.54
C PRO A 198 5.89 3.72 3.43
N ASN A 199 5.32 2.67 2.82
CA ASN A 199 4.69 1.61 3.61
C ASN A 199 5.75 0.77 4.30
N GLY A 200 5.45 0.36 5.54
CA GLY A 200 6.24 -0.64 6.24
C GLY A 200 5.94 -2.05 5.74
N VAL A 201 6.82 -2.95 6.09
CA VAL A 201 6.66 -4.38 5.89
C VAL A 201 6.89 -5.08 7.22
N GLU A 202 5.99 -5.97 7.56
CA GLU A 202 6.15 -6.90 8.65
C GLU A 202 6.27 -8.30 8.06
N TRP A 203 7.31 -8.99 8.40
CA TRP A 203 7.55 -10.38 8.02
C TRP A 203 7.58 -11.24 9.27
N PRO A 204 7.06 -12.47 9.20
CA PRO A 204 7.05 -13.34 10.35
C PRO A 204 8.48 -13.77 10.70
N ALA A 205 8.73 -13.92 12.01
CA ALA A 205 9.99 -14.51 12.50
C ALA A 205 10.12 -15.97 12.02
N GLU A 206 8.99 -16.67 11.96
CA GLU A 206 8.86 -18.04 11.48
C GLU A 206 7.68 -18.14 10.50
N HIS A 207 7.81 -18.98 9.49
CA HIS A 207 6.76 -19.28 8.52
C HIS A 207 6.86 -20.75 8.10
N LEU A 208 5.77 -21.26 7.52
CA LEU A 208 5.73 -22.65 7.04
C LEU A 208 6.68 -22.81 5.84
N PRO A 209 7.47 -23.91 5.78
CA PRO A 209 8.20 -24.25 4.57
C PRO A 209 7.21 -24.60 3.44
N LEU A 210 7.61 -24.43 2.19
CA LEU A 210 6.72 -24.68 1.04
C LEU A 210 6.10 -26.08 1.05
N ASP A 211 6.86 -27.07 1.46
CA ASP A 211 6.42 -28.47 1.52
C ASP A 211 5.29 -28.73 2.55
N ALA A 212 5.13 -27.84 3.52
CA ALA A 212 4.04 -27.86 4.50
C ALA A 212 2.82 -27.01 4.09
N THR A 213 2.80 -26.50 2.85
CA THR A 213 1.72 -25.66 2.31
C THR A 213 0.96 -26.42 1.22
N PRO A 214 -0.23 -25.93 0.81
CA PRO A 214 -0.95 -26.47 -0.37
C PRO A 214 -0.15 -26.37 -1.68
N PHE A 215 0.99 -25.70 -1.67
CA PHE A 215 1.85 -25.43 -2.83
C PHE A 215 3.08 -26.37 -2.89
N ALA A 216 3.15 -27.41 -2.07
CA ALA A 216 4.26 -28.36 -2.02
C ALA A 216 4.62 -28.99 -3.38
N ALA A 217 3.62 -29.20 -4.24
CA ALA A 217 3.79 -29.80 -5.57
C ALA A 217 4.29 -28.82 -6.65
N LEU A 218 4.56 -27.55 -6.32
CA LEU A 218 5.09 -26.60 -7.29
C LEU A 218 6.50 -27.01 -7.75
N PRO A 219 6.78 -26.89 -9.07
CA PRO A 219 8.12 -27.18 -9.61
C PRO A 219 9.14 -26.19 -9.04
N ARG A 220 10.37 -26.66 -8.80
CA ARG A 220 11.48 -25.82 -8.33
C ARG A 220 12.70 -26.02 -9.21
N PRO A 221 13.45 -24.92 -9.52
CA PRO A 221 13.19 -23.53 -9.17
C PRO A 221 12.02 -22.94 -9.99
N TYR A 222 11.45 -21.82 -9.53
CA TYR A 222 10.41 -21.08 -10.26
C TYR A 222 10.56 -19.57 -10.12
N ALA A 223 10.04 -18.84 -11.11
CA ALA A 223 9.80 -17.41 -10.97
C ALA A 223 8.41 -17.16 -10.37
N LEU A 224 8.30 -16.19 -9.48
CA LEU A 224 7.06 -15.85 -8.81
C LEU A 224 6.51 -14.49 -9.27
N PHE A 225 5.24 -14.47 -9.60
CA PHE A 225 4.40 -13.27 -9.59
C PHE A 225 3.35 -13.45 -8.49
N LEU A 226 3.22 -12.47 -7.58
CA LEU A 226 2.20 -12.47 -6.53
C LEU A 226 1.57 -11.10 -6.43
N SER A 227 0.33 -10.96 -6.90
CA SER A 227 -0.50 -9.76 -6.78
C SER A 227 -1.91 -10.08 -7.25
N ARG A 228 -2.88 -9.16 -7.07
CA ARG A 228 -4.18 -9.31 -7.72
C ARG A 228 -4.02 -9.47 -9.24
N ILE A 229 -4.76 -10.37 -9.83
CA ILE A 229 -4.80 -10.54 -11.29
C ILE A 229 -5.60 -9.40 -11.89
N SER A 230 -4.91 -8.47 -12.53
CA SER A 230 -5.48 -7.26 -13.10
C SER A 230 -4.61 -6.80 -14.26
N TRP A 231 -5.20 -6.17 -15.25
CA TRP A 231 -4.45 -5.65 -16.41
C TRP A 231 -3.30 -4.72 -16.02
N LYS A 232 -3.45 -3.94 -14.92
CA LYS A 232 -2.44 -3.02 -14.42
C LYS A 232 -1.13 -3.68 -14.03
N LYS A 233 -1.18 -4.98 -13.73
CA LYS A 233 -0.04 -5.73 -13.20
C LYS A 233 0.89 -6.27 -14.27
N GLY A 234 0.55 -6.06 -15.57
CA GLY A 234 1.44 -6.37 -16.68
C GLY A 234 1.68 -7.87 -16.90
N LEU A 235 0.73 -8.73 -16.48
CA LEU A 235 0.82 -10.17 -16.70
C LEU A 235 0.86 -10.55 -18.18
N ASP A 236 0.28 -9.74 -19.06
CA ASP A 236 0.37 -9.90 -20.51
C ASP A 236 1.81 -9.71 -21.03
N ARG A 237 2.56 -8.72 -20.53
CA ARG A 237 3.99 -8.55 -20.82
C ARG A 237 4.80 -9.76 -20.33
N LEU A 238 4.53 -10.19 -19.10
CA LEU A 238 5.22 -11.32 -18.49
C LEU A 238 5.02 -12.61 -19.27
N LEU A 239 3.78 -12.92 -19.68
CA LEU A 239 3.49 -14.10 -20.47
C LEU A 239 4.14 -14.05 -21.86
N ARG A 240 4.21 -12.87 -22.51
CA ARG A 240 4.92 -12.71 -23.78
C ARG A 240 6.42 -12.96 -23.63
N ALA A 241 7.04 -12.43 -22.59
CA ALA A 241 8.45 -12.68 -22.27
C ALA A 241 8.71 -14.18 -22.00
N TRP A 242 7.75 -14.88 -21.41
CA TRP A 242 7.91 -16.30 -21.04
C TRP A 242 8.07 -17.23 -22.25
N ARG A 243 7.70 -16.79 -23.44
CA ARG A 243 7.99 -17.53 -24.68
C ARG A 243 9.49 -17.79 -24.86
N ASP A 244 10.30 -16.77 -24.51
CA ASP A 244 11.73 -16.75 -24.73
C ASP A 244 12.56 -17.00 -23.45
N VAL A 245 11.91 -17.42 -22.36
CA VAL A 245 12.53 -17.86 -21.11
C VAL A 245 12.40 -19.38 -20.99
N PRO A 246 13.39 -20.17 -21.41
CA PRO A 246 13.33 -21.63 -21.33
C PRO A 246 13.53 -22.12 -19.90
N ASP A 247 13.00 -23.30 -19.61
CA ASP A 247 13.29 -24.13 -18.43
C ASP A 247 13.08 -23.44 -17.08
N LEU A 248 12.22 -22.42 -17.01
CA LEU A 248 11.82 -21.80 -15.76
C LEU A 248 10.28 -21.78 -15.65
N PRO A 249 9.68 -22.50 -14.72
CA PRO A 249 8.27 -22.38 -14.43
C PRO A 249 7.92 -21.00 -13.91
N LEU A 250 6.74 -20.49 -14.30
CA LEU A 250 6.15 -19.26 -13.78
C LEU A 250 4.98 -19.59 -12.88
N VAL A 251 5.07 -19.19 -11.61
CA VAL A 251 3.97 -19.29 -10.66
C VAL A 251 3.30 -17.93 -10.54
N ILE A 252 2.01 -17.89 -10.82
CA ILE A 252 1.16 -16.70 -10.73
C ILE A 252 0.15 -16.90 -9.61
N ALA A 253 0.30 -16.11 -8.54
CA ALA A 253 -0.54 -16.14 -7.35
C ALA A 253 -1.33 -14.85 -7.18
N GLY A 254 -2.62 -14.95 -6.85
CA GLY A 254 -3.47 -13.80 -6.56
C GLY A 254 -4.93 -14.00 -6.93
N ASN A 255 -5.77 -13.10 -6.42
CA ASN A 255 -7.21 -13.08 -6.70
C ASN A 255 -7.48 -12.47 -8.08
N ASP A 256 -8.47 -13.02 -8.78
CA ASP A 256 -9.00 -12.47 -10.03
C ASP A 256 -10.34 -11.76 -9.78
N ASP A 257 -10.27 -10.54 -9.29
CA ASP A 257 -11.46 -9.73 -9.02
C ASP A 257 -12.04 -9.06 -10.29
N GLU A 258 -11.26 -9.04 -11.38
CA GLU A 258 -11.62 -8.36 -12.65
C GLU A 258 -12.05 -9.36 -13.74
N ASN A 259 -12.11 -10.67 -13.44
CA ASN A 259 -12.32 -11.75 -14.41
C ASN A 259 -11.34 -11.69 -15.60
N TYR A 260 -10.08 -11.41 -15.32
CA TYR A 260 -9.00 -11.28 -16.31
C TYR A 260 -8.23 -12.58 -16.55
N LEU A 261 -8.32 -13.54 -15.62
CA LEU A 261 -7.63 -14.83 -15.68
C LEU A 261 -7.93 -15.61 -16.98
N PRO A 262 -9.20 -15.73 -17.47
CA PRO A 262 -9.49 -16.45 -18.71
C PRO A 262 -8.75 -15.86 -19.92
N THR A 263 -8.57 -14.53 -19.96
CA THR A 263 -7.81 -13.85 -21.02
C THR A 263 -6.32 -14.21 -20.96
N LEU A 264 -5.76 -14.28 -19.75
CA LEU A 264 -4.35 -14.65 -19.56
C LEU A 264 -4.08 -16.12 -19.88
N GLU A 265 -5.00 -17.01 -19.53
CA GLU A 265 -4.91 -18.43 -19.89
C GLU A 265 -4.97 -18.65 -21.41
N ALA A 266 -5.89 -17.92 -22.08
CA ALA A 266 -5.95 -17.96 -23.54
C ALA A 266 -4.66 -17.42 -24.17
N LEU A 267 -4.09 -16.34 -23.64
CA LEU A 267 -2.81 -15.79 -24.07
C LEU A 267 -1.67 -16.80 -23.84
N ALA A 268 -1.59 -17.43 -22.69
CA ALA A 268 -0.56 -18.44 -22.41
C ALA A 268 -0.62 -19.63 -23.37
N ARG A 269 -1.84 -20.08 -23.71
CA ARG A 269 -2.05 -21.12 -24.74
C ARG A 269 -1.59 -20.66 -26.12
N SER A 270 -1.98 -19.47 -26.56
CA SER A 270 -1.61 -18.94 -27.88
C SER A 270 -0.09 -18.73 -28.05
N LEU A 271 0.60 -18.43 -26.94
CA LEU A 271 2.06 -18.29 -26.89
C LEU A 271 2.80 -19.63 -26.73
N GLY A 272 2.09 -20.75 -26.54
CA GLY A 272 2.68 -22.07 -26.31
C GLY A 272 3.33 -22.27 -24.95
N VAL A 273 3.10 -21.36 -23.97
CA VAL A 273 3.76 -21.37 -22.65
C VAL A 273 2.89 -21.95 -21.53
N ALA A 274 1.64 -22.32 -21.81
CA ALA A 274 0.69 -22.78 -20.79
C ALA A 274 1.21 -23.96 -19.93
N HIS A 275 2.04 -24.84 -20.49
CA HIS A 275 2.62 -25.98 -19.79
C HIS A 275 3.62 -25.59 -18.69
N ARG A 276 4.21 -24.38 -18.76
CA ARG A 276 5.17 -23.83 -17.79
C ARG A 276 4.57 -22.77 -16.85
N VAL A 277 3.32 -22.37 -17.04
CA VAL A 277 2.63 -21.37 -16.22
C VAL A 277 1.67 -22.08 -15.26
N ARG A 278 1.73 -21.71 -13.98
CA ARG A 278 0.86 -22.23 -12.92
C ARG A 278 0.10 -21.10 -12.27
N PHE A 279 -1.19 -20.98 -12.52
CA PHE A 279 -2.08 -20.10 -11.79
C PHE A 279 -2.54 -20.82 -10.52
N VAL A 280 -2.16 -20.33 -9.35
CA VAL A 280 -2.41 -20.98 -8.06
C VAL A 280 -3.55 -20.33 -7.27
N GLY A 281 -4.15 -19.26 -7.80
CA GLY A 281 -5.26 -18.56 -7.16
C GLY A 281 -4.82 -17.72 -5.96
N ALA A 282 -5.76 -17.44 -5.06
CA ALA A 282 -5.55 -16.67 -3.85
C ALA A 282 -4.59 -17.35 -2.88
N VAL A 283 -3.70 -16.59 -2.28
CA VAL A 283 -2.74 -17.07 -1.28
C VAL A 283 -2.96 -16.35 0.03
N SER A 284 -3.09 -17.11 1.11
CA SER A 284 -3.22 -16.55 2.46
C SER A 284 -1.91 -15.94 2.95
N ASP A 285 -2.01 -15.07 3.96
CA ASP A 285 -0.83 -14.47 4.59
C ASP A 285 0.12 -15.50 5.18
N ALA A 286 -0.40 -16.61 5.71
CA ALA A 286 0.42 -17.69 6.26
C ALA A 286 1.29 -18.40 5.21
N HIS A 287 0.83 -18.45 3.95
CA HIS A 287 1.49 -19.24 2.91
C HIS A 287 2.34 -18.41 1.94
N LYS A 288 2.09 -17.11 1.82
CA LYS A 288 2.81 -16.26 0.84
C LYS A 288 4.32 -16.22 1.08
N TRP A 289 4.73 -16.29 2.34
CA TRP A 289 6.14 -16.22 2.72
C TRP A 289 6.94 -17.43 2.20
N ALA A 290 6.33 -18.61 2.26
CA ALA A 290 6.92 -19.81 1.68
C ALA A 290 7.11 -19.71 0.16
N LEU A 291 6.16 -19.07 -0.54
CA LEU A 291 6.30 -18.84 -1.98
C LEU A 291 7.45 -17.88 -2.29
N TYR A 292 7.59 -16.77 -1.55
CA TYR A 292 8.70 -15.84 -1.75
C TYR A 292 10.06 -16.48 -1.45
N GLU A 293 10.17 -17.23 -0.34
CA GLU A 293 11.42 -17.87 0.06
C GLU A 293 11.89 -18.94 -0.95
N SER A 294 10.94 -19.68 -1.54
CA SER A 294 11.25 -20.77 -2.47
C SER A 294 11.39 -20.31 -3.93
N ALA A 295 11.06 -19.04 -4.23
CA ALA A 295 11.17 -18.51 -5.57
C ALA A 295 12.63 -18.21 -5.94
N GLU A 296 13.03 -18.53 -7.18
CA GLU A 296 14.33 -18.15 -7.71
C GLU A 296 14.44 -16.64 -7.94
N LEU A 297 13.33 -16.01 -8.34
CA LEU A 297 13.18 -14.56 -8.53
C LEU A 297 11.70 -14.17 -8.48
N PHE A 298 11.45 -12.92 -8.16
CA PHE A 298 10.12 -12.31 -8.16
C PHE A 298 10.01 -11.27 -9.28
N VAL A 299 8.89 -11.25 -10.01
CA VAL A 299 8.68 -10.31 -11.12
C VAL A 299 7.38 -9.56 -10.95
N LEU A 300 7.42 -8.21 -10.99
CA LEU A 300 6.24 -7.36 -11.00
C LEU A 300 6.33 -6.31 -12.12
N PRO A 301 5.91 -6.63 -13.35
CA PRO A 301 6.02 -5.77 -14.52
C PRO A 301 4.81 -4.83 -14.66
N SER A 302 4.39 -4.20 -13.57
CA SER A 302 3.16 -3.42 -13.51
C SER A 302 3.20 -2.20 -14.42
N TYR A 303 2.10 -1.91 -15.12
CA TYR A 303 1.88 -0.63 -15.80
C TYR A 303 1.65 0.54 -14.84
N SER A 304 1.23 0.25 -13.62
CA SER A 304 1.04 1.24 -12.55
C SER A 304 0.89 0.53 -11.21
N GLU A 305 1.71 0.90 -10.24
CA GLU A 305 1.66 0.39 -8.88
C GLU A 305 2.04 1.50 -7.90
N ASN A 306 1.17 1.83 -6.96
CA ASN A 306 1.39 2.97 -6.06
C ASN A 306 2.66 2.82 -5.22
N PHE A 307 2.81 1.68 -4.55
CA PHE A 307 4.01 1.38 -3.76
C PHE A 307 4.65 0.05 -4.19
N GLY A 308 3.90 -1.04 -4.16
CA GLY A 308 4.40 -2.38 -4.44
C GLY A 308 4.77 -3.14 -3.16
N ASN A 309 3.84 -3.26 -2.22
CA ASN A 309 4.06 -4.00 -0.96
C ASN A 309 4.60 -5.41 -1.20
N VAL A 310 4.10 -6.09 -2.22
CA VAL A 310 4.54 -7.44 -2.60
C VAL A 310 6.02 -7.52 -3.02
N VAL A 311 6.56 -6.42 -3.57
CA VAL A 311 8.01 -6.31 -3.87
C VAL A 311 8.81 -6.21 -2.57
N ALA A 312 8.36 -5.38 -1.65
CA ALA A 312 9.00 -5.24 -0.34
C ALA A 312 8.91 -6.54 0.47
N GLU A 313 7.80 -7.30 0.36
CA GLU A 313 7.65 -8.64 0.94
C GLU A 313 8.64 -9.64 0.32
N ALA A 314 8.78 -9.67 -1.01
CA ALA A 314 9.77 -10.50 -1.69
C ALA A 314 11.21 -10.16 -1.26
N MET A 315 11.55 -8.86 -1.20
CA MET A 315 12.85 -8.40 -0.70
C MET A 315 13.07 -8.81 0.76
N ALA A 316 12.05 -8.76 1.62
CA ALA A 316 12.15 -9.19 3.02
C ALA A 316 12.55 -10.67 3.15
N MET A 317 12.14 -11.50 2.18
CA MET A 317 12.49 -12.93 2.08
C MET A 317 13.80 -13.18 1.31
N ALA A 318 14.56 -12.13 1.02
CA ALA A 318 15.78 -12.18 0.19
C ALA A 318 15.54 -12.75 -1.21
N CYS A 319 14.31 -12.70 -1.73
CA CYS A 319 13.99 -13.02 -3.10
C CYS A 319 14.41 -11.85 -4.00
N PRO A 320 15.29 -12.04 -5.00
CA PRO A 320 15.67 -10.97 -5.92
C PRO A 320 14.49 -10.56 -6.80
N VAL A 321 14.37 -9.26 -7.05
CA VAL A 321 13.18 -8.71 -7.70
C VAL A 321 13.50 -8.10 -9.08
N ILE A 322 12.56 -8.24 -10.01
CA ILE A 322 12.52 -7.53 -11.29
C ILE A 322 11.23 -6.71 -11.30
N VAL A 323 11.35 -5.40 -11.45
CA VAL A 323 10.19 -4.49 -11.41
C VAL A 323 10.24 -3.45 -12.52
N SER A 324 9.07 -2.93 -12.90
CA SER A 324 9.00 -1.79 -13.81
C SER A 324 9.22 -0.45 -13.07
N PRO A 325 9.63 0.63 -13.78
CA PRO A 325 9.79 1.96 -13.18
C PRO A 325 8.49 2.53 -12.60
N GLU A 326 7.34 2.07 -13.10
CA GLU A 326 6.00 2.46 -12.65
C GLU A 326 5.57 1.83 -11.32
N VAL A 327 6.43 1.03 -10.70
CA VAL A 327 6.24 0.50 -9.34
C VAL A 327 6.86 1.48 -8.35
N GLY A 328 6.06 2.00 -7.42
CA GLY A 328 6.49 3.07 -6.50
C GLY A 328 7.78 2.78 -5.71
N ILE A 329 8.03 1.52 -5.35
CA ILE A 329 9.26 1.10 -4.66
C ILE A 329 10.48 0.92 -5.61
N ALA A 330 10.32 1.08 -6.93
CA ALA A 330 11.40 0.86 -7.89
C ALA A 330 12.65 1.71 -7.61
N SER A 331 12.47 2.95 -7.19
CA SER A 331 13.57 3.83 -6.78
C SER A 331 14.39 3.24 -5.62
N LEU A 332 13.74 2.64 -4.62
CA LEU A 332 14.43 1.95 -3.52
C LEU A 332 15.18 0.71 -4.01
N VAL A 333 14.54 -0.10 -4.88
CA VAL A 333 15.20 -1.28 -5.50
C VAL A 333 16.48 -0.87 -6.21
N GLN A 334 16.46 0.23 -6.95
CA GLN A 334 17.61 0.74 -7.69
C GLN A 334 18.69 1.31 -6.77
N GLN A 335 18.31 2.17 -5.81
CA GLN A 335 19.25 2.81 -4.86
C GLN A 335 19.98 1.80 -4.00
N GLU A 336 19.32 0.74 -3.56
CA GLU A 336 19.88 -0.29 -2.70
C GLU A 336 20.52 -1.45 -3.48
N ALA A 337 20.50 -1.38 -4.83
CA ALA A 337 20.90 -2.47 -5.72
C ALA A 337 20.30 -3.82 -5.26
N ALA A 338 18.99 -3.81 -5.02
CA ALA A 338 18.24 -4.93 -4.44
C ALA A 338 17.53 -5.80 -5.50
N GLY A 339 17.70 -5.47 -6.78
CA GLY A 339 17.05 -6.13 -7.90
C GLY A 339 17.32 -5.41 -9.21
N ILE A 340 16.51 -5.70 -10.21
CA ILE A 340 16.59 -5.08 -11.55
C ILE A 340 15.34 -4.23 -11.79
N VAL A 341 15.54 -2.97 -12.14
CA VAL A 341 14.48 -2.09 -12.65
C VAL A 341 14.63 -1.99 -14.16
N THR A 342 13.58 -2.35 -14.91
CA THR A 342 13.55 -2.35 -16.37
C THR A 342 12.18 -1.92 -16.89
N ASP A 343 12.07 -1.44 -18.13
CA ASP A 343 10.81 -1.03 -18.77
C ASP A 343 9.77 -2.15 -18.87
N CYS A 344 10.20 -3.38 -18.61
CA CYS A 344 9.35 -4.58 -18.62
C CYS A 344 8.69 -4.87 -19.97
N GLU A 345 9.20 -4.35 -21.07
CA GLU A 345 8.90 -4.91 -22.39
C GLU A 345 9.43 -6.35 -22.48
N PRO A 346 8.83 -7.22 -23.29
CA PRO A 346 9.16 -8.66 -23.27
C PRO A 346 10.65 -8.95 -23.40
N GLU A 347 11.36 -8.28 -24.30
CA GLU A 347 12.81 -8.49 -24.52
C GLU A 347 13.64 -8.03 -23.30
N SER A 348 13.28 -6.90 -22.71
CA SER A 348 13.94 -6.38 -21.51
C SER A 348 13.73 -7.29 -20.30
N LEU A 349 12.53 -7.87 -20.16
CA LEU A 349 12.23 -8.87 -19.11
C LEU A 349 13.06 -10.14 -19.31
N VAL A 350 13.14 -10.66 -20.55
CA VAL A 350 13.98 -11.82 -20.90
C VAL A 350 15.43 -11.56 -20.51
N GLY A 351 15.97 -10.39 -20.90
CA GLY A 351 17.34 -9.99 -20.57
C GLY A 351 17.59 -9.92 -19.06
N ALA A 352 16.65 -9.33 -18.30
CA ALA A 352 16.74 -9.25 -16.85
C ALA A 352 16.69 -10.62 -16.18
N ILE A 353 15.81 -11.52 -16.62
CA ILE A 353 15.69 -12.88 -16.10
C ILE A 353 16.96 -13.68 -16.41
N HIS A 354 17.48 -13.62 -17.65
CA HIS A 354 18.72 -14.29 -18.03
C HIS A 354 19.90 -13.81 -17.20
N ARG A 355 20.02 -12.48 -16.96
CA ARG A 355 21.08 -11.90 -16.12
C ARG A 355 21.06 -12.47 -14.71
N LEU A 356 19.87 -12.60 -14.07
CA LEU A 356 19.76 -13.16 -12.73
C LEU A 356 20.05 -14.67 -12.70
N ARG A 357 19.70 -15.40 -13.77
CA ARG A 357 19.92 -16.85 -13.82
C ARG A 357 21.36 -17.24 -14.17
N SER A 358 22.02 -16.46 -15.00
CA SER A 358 23.40 -16.73 -15.41
C SER A 358 24.44 -16.49 -14.31
N ASP A 359 24.13 -15.67 -13.30
CA ASP A 359 25.01 -15.40 -12.17
C ASP A 359 24.30 -15.63 -10.82
N PRO A 360 24.31 -16.87 -10.31
CA PRO A 360 23.70 -17.19 -9.03
C PRO A 360 24.28 -16.41 -7.84
N ALA A 361 25.57 -16.07 -7.87
CA ALA A 361 26.21 -15.31 -6.79
C ALA A 361 25.71 -13.87 -6.75
N ALA A 362 25.66 -13.19 -7.91
CA ALA A 362 25.06 -11.86 -8.02
C ALA A 362 23.57 -11.86 -7.63
N ARG A 363 22.83 -12.88 -8.05
CA ARG A 363 21.41 -13.06 -7.69
C ARG A 363 21.20 -13.12 -6.18
N LEU A 364 21.98 -13.95 -5.47
CA LEU A 364 21.91 -14.07 -4.02
C LEU A 364 22.30 -12.76 -3.31
N GLU A 365 23.30 -12.05 -3.85
CA GLU A 365 23.71 -10.77 -3.29
C GLU A 365 22.61 -9.70 -3.44
N LEU A 366 21.91 -9.64 -4.58
CA LEU A 366 20.75 -8.74 -4.76
C LEU A 366 19.64 -9.04 -3.74
N GLY A 367 19.32 -10.31 -3.53
CA GLY A 367 18.34 -10.73 -2.52
C GLY A 367 18.77 -10.33 -1.09
N ARG A 368 20.04 -10.54 -0.75
CA ARG A 368 20.59 -10.15 0.56
C ARG A 368 20.50 -8.62 0.77
N ARG A 369 20.85 -7.82 -0.22
CA ARG A 369 20.73 -6.36 -0.18
C ARG A 369 19.27 -5.93 -0.03
N GLY A 370 18.35 -6.59 -0.75
CA GLY A 370 16.92 -6.36 -0.63
C GLY A 370 16.43 -6.55 0.81
N ARG A 371 16.78 -7.67 1.45
CA ARG A 371 16.43 -7.95 2.85
C ARG A 371 17.01 -6.90 3.80
N GLN A 372 18.23 -6.48 3.61
CA GLN A 372 18.85 -5.45 4.44
C GLN A 372 18.18 -4.08 4.26
N ALA A 373 17.85 -3.71 3.01
CA ALA A 373 17.16 -2.46 2.70
C ALA A 373 15.78 -2.41 3.38
N VAL A 374 14.98 -3.48 3.31
CA VAL A 374 13.69 -3.57 3.97
C VAL A 374 13.82 -3.42 5.48
N ARG A 375 14.74 -4.17 6.11
CA ARG A 375 14.98 -4.08 7.56
C ARG A 375 15.35 -2.68 8.02
N ARG A 376 16.17 -1.98 7.27
CA ARG A 376 16.66 -0.65 7.62
C ARG A 376 15.63 0.44 7.34
N ARG A 377 14.90 0.36 6.21
CA ARG A 377 14.09 1.48 5.71
C ARG A 377 12.59 1.27 5.82
N LEU A 378 12.11 0.02 5.91
CA LEU A 378 10.70 -0.31 5.81
C LEU A 378 10.17 -1.06 7.04
N SER A 379 10.89 -1.03 8.18
CA SER A 379 10.33 -1.54 9.43
C SER A 379 9.18 -0.64 9.89
N TRP A 380 8.09 -1.23 10.37
CA TRP A 380 6.93 -0.46 10.85
C TRP A 380 7.29 0.53 11.95
N ASP A 381 8.22 0.20 12.85
CA ASP A 381 8.67 1.11 13.90
C ASP A 381 9.38 2.34 13.33
N GLY A 382 10.23 2.15 12.32
CA GLY A 382 10.90 3.25 11.62
C GLY A 382 9.93 4.11 10.81
N ILE A 383 8.93 3.48 10.15
CA ILE A 383 7.89 4.16 9.39
C ILE A 383 6.96 4.96 10.33
N ALA A 384 6.56 4.38 11.46
CA ALA A 384 5.75 5.08 12.45
C ALA A 384 6.49 6.27 13.07
N ALA A 385 7.81 6.16 13.31
CA ALA A 385 8.62 7.27 13.77
C ALA A 385 8.66 8.43 12.76
N GLN A 386 8.84 8.13 11.47
CA GLN A 386 8.80 9.15 10.41
C GLN A 386 7.42 9.82 10.31
N MET A 387 6.35 9.04 10.43
CA MET A 387 4.98 9.57 10.39
C MET A 387 4.69 10.45 11.61
N GLU A 388 5.10 10.01 12.81
CA GLU A 388 4.98 10.78 14.04
C GLU A 388 5.70 12.12 13.93
N GLU A 389 6.93 12.13 13.43
CA GLU A 389 7.69 13.37 13.17
C GLU A 389 6.95 14.30 12.19
N GLY A 390 6.40 13.73 11.11
CA GLY A 390 5.56 14.46 10.17
C GLY A 390 4.35 15.10 10.84
N TYR A 391 3.62 14.35 11.66
CA TYR A 391 2.47 14.88 12.41
C TYR A 391 2.87 16.02 13.35
N ARG A 392 3.93 15.85 14.14
CA ARG A 392 4.41 16.88 15.06
C ARG A 392 4.83 18.15 14.34
N ARG A 393 5.50 18.02 13.20
CA ARG A 393 5.88 19.16 12.36
C ARG A 393 4.68 19.94 11.85
N LEU A 394 3.62 19.25 11.39
CA LEU A 394 2.39 19.89 10.94
C LEU A 394 1.65 20.59 12.09
N LEU A 395 1.57 19.96 13.27
CA LEU A 395 0.96 20.54 14.46
C LEU A 395 1.69 21.80 14.94
N ALA A 396 3.03 21.79 14.95
CA ALA A 396 3.84 22.93 15.36
C ALA A 396 3.66 24.16 14.45
N ARG A 397 3.57 23.96 13.12
CA ARG A 397 3.34 25.05 12.16
C ARG A 397 2.04 25.77 12.42
N ARG A 398 1.00 25.07 12.78
CA ARG A 398 -0.30 25.65 13.05
C ARG A 398 -0.29 26.58 14.27
N VAL A 399 0.36 26.15 15.35
CA VAL A 399 0.51 26.98 16.56
C VAL A 399 1.19 28.32 16.22
N PHE A 400 2.18 28.31 15.34
CA PHE A 400 2.84 29.54 14.90
C PHE A 400 1.91 30.44 14.07
N THR A 401 1.10 29.86 13.18
CA THR A 401 0.18 30.64 12.33
C THR A 401 -0.95 31.28 13.16
N GLU A 402 -1.49 30.56 14.15
CA GLU A 402 -2.51 31.10 15.06
C GLU A 402 -1.95 32.12 16.08
N ALA A 403 -0.68 32.07 16.40
CA ALA A 403 -0.01 33.03 17.30
C ALA A 403 0.39 34.35 16.61
N VAL A 404 0.43 34.37 15.27
CA VAL A 404 0.83 35.55 14.46
C VAL A 404 -0.38 36.21 13.76
N ALA A 405 -1.56 35.57 13.76
CA ALA A 405 -2.83 36.08 13.23
C ALA A 405 -3.65 36.74 14.34
#